data_92105d221b9e0eff90b27ac72822d8e2
#
_entry.id   92105d221b9e0eff90b27ac72822d8e2
#
_cell.length_a   1.000
_cell.length_b   1.000
_cell.length_c   1.000
_cell.angle_alpha   90.00
_cell.angle_beta   90.00
_cell.angle_gamma   90.00
#
_symmetry.space_group_name_H-M   'P 1'
#
loop_
_entity.id
_entity.type
_entity.pdbx_description
1 polymer ?
#
loop_
_entity_poly.entity_id
_entity_poly.type
_entity_poly.pdbx_seq_one_letter_code
_entity_poly.pdbx_strand_id
1 'polypeptide(L)'
;MKKQWIVGTALLMLMTGNAWADGEPPTENILKDQFKKQYHGILKLDAITLKNLDAKGNQATWSAEGDVSSSDDLYTWVGQLADYELLEQTWTKDKPVKFSAMLTSKGTPASGWSVNFYSFQAAASDRGRVVDDIKTNNKYLIVNSEDFNYRFSQLESALNTQKNSIPALEKEVKALDKQMVAAQKAADAYWGKDANGKQMTREDAFKKIHQQRDEFNKQNDSEAFAVSFCDCRKVCRRCSLISKSRFC
;
A
#
# COMPACT_ATOMS: atom_id res chain seq x y z
N MET A 1 32.40 21.32 -42.12
CA MET A 1 31.03 21.39 -41.59
C MET A 1 31.01 22.45 -40.49
N LYS A 2 30.43 23.60 -40.78
CA LYS A 2 30.45 24.77 -39.86
C LYS A 2 29.29 24.63 -38.86
N LYS A 3 29.60 24.54 -37.55
CA LYS A 3 28.61 24.61 -36.47
C LYS A 3 28.15 26.05 -36.34
N GLN A 4 26.90 26.32 -36.69
CA GLN A 4 26.25 27.59 -36.41
C GLN A 4 25.79 27.60 -34.93
N TRP A 5 26.32 28.51 -34.17
CA TRP A 5 25.84 28.90 -32.85
C TRP A 5 24.63 29.79 -33.03
N ILE A 6 23.46 29.33 -32.63
CA ILE A 6 22.27 30.20 -32.53
C ILE A 6 22.38 30.91 -31.19
N VAL A 7 22.78 32.18 -31.26
CA VAL A 7 22.69 33.10 -30.14
C VAL A 7 21.21 33.45 -29.98
N GLY A 8 20.59 32.93 -28.93
CA GLY A 8 19.23 33.28 -28.55
C GLY A 8 19.15 34.73 -28.13
N THR A 9 18.62 35.57 -28.98
CA THR A 9 18.34 36.97 -28.70
C THR A 9 17.20 37.03 -27.69
N ALA A 10 17.51 37.47 -26.47
CA ALA A 10 16.51 37.78 -25.46
C ALA A 10 15.63 38.94 -25.98
N LEU A 11 14.39 38.59 -26.32
CA LEU A 11 13.39 39.57 -26.75
C LEU A 11 12.90 40.31 -25.50
N LEU A 12 13.49 41.47 -25.27
CA LEU A 12 13.01 42.46 -24.31
C LEU A 12 11.67 42.98 -24.80
N MET A 13 10.56 42.41 -24.36
CA MET A 13 9.25 43.00 -24.57
C MET A 13 9.14 44.26 -23.69
N LEU A 14 9.31 45.39 -24.31
CA LEU A 14 8.89 46.66 -23.80
C LEU A 14 7.38 46.66 -23.59
N MET A 15 6.93 46.46 -22.38
CA MET A 15 5.55 46.64 -21.96
C MET A 15 5.24 48.13 -21.98
N THR A 16 4.59 48.59 -23.05
CA THR A 16 4.03 49.93 -23.16
C THR A 16 2.86 50.11 -22.19
N GLY A 17 3.05 51.01 -21.25
CA GLY A 17 2.02 51.90 -20.72
C GLY A 17 0.73 51.31 -20.16
N ASN A 18 0.77 50.85 -18.89
CA ASN A 18 -0.31 51.17 -17.96
C ASN A 18 0.31 51.97 -16.81
N ALA A 19 -0.24 53.11 -16.51
CA ALA A 19 0.15 53.93 -15.36
C ALA A 19 0.08 53.08 -14.11
N TRP A 20 1.22 52.72 -13.55
CA TRP A 20 1.35 52.04 -12.27
C TRP A 20 0.95 53.04 -11.18
N ALA A 21 -0.35 53.10 -10.90
CA ALA A 21 -0.81 53.72 -9.68
C ALA A 21 -0.47 52.80 -8.53
N ASP A 22 0.47 53.19 -7.70
CA ASP A 22 0.79 52.64 -6.39
C ASP A 22 1.14 51.12 -6.34
N GLY A 23 2.42 50.80 -6.47
CA GLY A 23 2.99 49.51 -6.15
C GLY A 23 3.98 48.99 -7.19
N GLU A 24 5.27 49.32 -6.99
CA GLU A 24 6.34 48.64 -7.72
C GLU A 24 6.32 47.14 -7.37
N PRO A 25 6.44 46.22 -8.34
CA PRO A 25 6.43 44.77 -8.03
C PRO A 25 7.73 44.37 -7.29
N PRO A 26 7.66 43.35 -6.40
CA PRO A 26 8.86 42.74 -5.84
C PRO A 26 9.75 42.23 -6.96
N THR A 27 11.06 42.34 -6.80
CA THR A 27 12.03 41.80 -7.77
C THR A 27 11.98 40.28 -7.80
N GLU A 28 12.36 39.68 -8.92
CA GLU A 28 12.37 38.20 -9.08
C GLU A 28 13.19 37.52 -7.99
N ASN A 29 14.31 38.07 -7.58
CA ASN A 29 15.13 37.52 -6.50
C ASN A 29 14.37 37.46 -5.16
N ILE A 30 13.65 38.53 -4.83
CA ILE A 30 12.82 38.60 -3.62
C ILE A 30 11.71 37.54 -3.69
N LEU A 31 11.07 37.39 -4.84
CA LEU A 31 10.04 36.39 -5.05
C LEU A 31 10.59 34.95 -4.87
N LYS A 32 11.75 34.67 -5.47
CA LYS A 32 12.45 33.36 -5.33
C LYS A 32 12.82 33.08 -3.88
N ASP A 33 13.36 34.06 -3.17
CA ASP A 33 13.74 33.88 -1.77
C ASP A 33 12.52 33.66 -0.84
N GLN A 34 11.46 34.43 -1.03
CA GLN A 34 10.24 34.28 -0.24
C GLN A 34 9.53 32.96 -0.57
N PHE A 35 9.46 32.57 -1.83
CA PHE A 35 8.93 31.28 -2.26
C PHE A 35 9.72 30.11 -1.63
N LYS A 36 11.05 30.15 -1.71
CA LYS A 36 11.91 29.15 -1.08
C LYS A 36 11.68 29.04 0.43
N LYS A 37 11.53 30.15 1.13
CA LYS A 37 11.21 30.16 2.57
C LYS A 37 9.84 29.55 2.83
N GLN A 38 8.81 29.96 2.08
CA GLN A 38 7.44 29.47 2.26
C GLN A 38 7.32 27.97 2.02
N TYR A 39 8.08 27.41 1.07
CA TYR A 39 8.08 25.99 0.74
C TYR A 39 9.27 25.22 1.34
N HIS A 40 9.92 25.78 2.36
CA HIS A 40 11.02 25.15 3.12
C HIS A 40 12.18 24.64 2.25
N GLY A 41 12.42 25.28 1.10
CA GLY A 41 13.47 24.92 0.16
C GLY A 41 13.21 23.66 -0.67
N ILE A 42 12.07 23.00 -0.48
CA ILE A 42 11.69 21.80 -1.26
C ILE A 42 11.35 22.20 -2.69
N LEU A 43 10.62 23.30 -2.88
CA LEU A 43 10.30 23.83 -4.20
C LEU A 43 11.15 25.08 -4.50
N LYS A 44 11.53 25.22 -5.76
CA LYS A 44 12.33 26.34 -6.31
C LYS A 44 11.51 27.02 -7.39
N LEU A 45 11.48 28.34 -7.36
CA LEU A 45 10.87 29.15 -8.39
C LEU A 45 11.90 29.39 -9.50
N ASP A 46 11.69 28.80 -10.67
CA ASP A 46 12.62 28.91 -11.80
C ASP A 46 12.34 30.15 -12.62
N ALA A 47 11.07 30.39 -12.98
CA ALA A 47 10.62 31.58 -13.69
C ALA A 47 9.27 32.04 -13.15
N ILE A 48 9.00 33.34 -13.17
CA ILE A 48 7.74 33.92 -12.74
C ILE A 48 7.36 35.14 -13.58
N THR A 49 6.10 35.20 -13.94
CA THR A 49 5.46 36.36 -14.55
C THR A 49 4.33 36.80 -13.63
N LEU A 50 4.29 38.12 -13.33
CA LEU A 50 3.26 38.72 -12.49
C LEU A 50 2.28 39.54 -13.32
N LYS A 51 1.01 39.44 -13.00
CA LYS A 51 -0.07 40.30 -13.51
C LYS A 51 -0.74 40.96 -12.31
N ASN A 52 -0.72 42.29 -12.25
CA ASN A 52 -1.40 43.05 -11.19
C ASN A 52 -2.91 42.83 -11.28
N LEU A 53 -3.52 42.53 -10.17
CA LEU A 53 -4.99 42.38 -10.04
C LEU A 53 -5.58 43.53 -9.24
N ASP A 54 -4.89 43.99 -8.18
CA ASP A 54 -5.32 45.06 -7.32
C ASP A 54 -4.09 45.65 -6.60
N ALA A 55 -4.06 46.95 -6.42
CA ALA A 55 -3.00 47.66 -5.69
C ALA A 55 -3.58 48.81 -4.85
N LYS A 56 -3.17 48.87 -3.59
CA LYS A 56 -3.59 49.90 -2.67
C LYS A 56 -2.43 50.30 -1.74
N GLY A 57 -1.88 51.49 -1.94
CA GLY A 57 -0.74 51.97 -1.17
C GLY A 57 0.48 51.05 -1.37
N ASN A 58 1.01 50.51 -0.28
CA ASN A 58 2.18 49.63 -0.30
C ASN A 58 1.80 48.13 -0.33
N GLN A 59 0.58 47.82 -0.66
CA GLN A 59 0.10 46.43 -0.77
C GLN A 59 -0.52 46.18 -2.15
N ALA A 60 -0.18 45.04 -2.75
CA ALA A 60 -0.74 44.63 -4.03
C ALA A 60 -1.04 43.12 -4.06
N THR A 61 -2.01 42.74 -4.89
CA THR A 61 -2.39 41.37 -5.20
C THR A 61 -2.07 41.09 -6.65
N TRP A 62 -1.46 39.94 -6.90
CA TRP A 62 -0.97 39.55 -8.22
C TRP A 62 -1.46 38.15 -8.58
N SER A 63 -1.72 37.93 -9.85
CA SER A 63 -1.72 36.57 -10.44
C SER A 63 -0.28 36.26 -10.88
N ALA A 64 0.18 35.10 -10.51
CA ALA A 64 1.52 34.62 -10.83
C ALA A 64 1.44 33.36 -11.67
N GLU A 65 2.23 33.28 -12.72
CA GLU A 65 2.40 32.10 -13.59
C GLU A 65 3.87 31.93 -13.89
N GLY A 66 4.29 30.68 -14.13
CA GLY A 66 5.69 30.42 -14.46
C GLY A 66 6.08 28.95 -14.36
N ASP A 67 7.35 28.75 -14.01
CA ASP A 67 7.96 27.45 -13.86
C ASP A 67 8.47 27.26 -12.43
N VAL A 68 8.26 26.08 -11.89
CA VAL A 68 8.72 25.68 -10.56
C VAL A 68 9.28 24.25 -10.66
N SER A 69 10.38 24.01 -9.96
CA SER A 69 10.99 22.69 -9.85
C SER A 69 11.12 22.24 -8.40
N SER A 70 11.32 20.96 -8.18
CA SER A 70 11.65 20.44 -6.86
C SER A 70 13.16 20.31 -6.68
N SER A 71 13.66 20.53 -5.46
CA SER A 71 15.05 20.29 -5.10
C SER A 71 15.41 18.82 -5.00
N ASP A 72 14.39 17.95 -4.83
CA ASP A 72 14.52 16.51 -4.69
C ASP A 72 13.38 15.79 -5.41
N ASP A 73 13.56 14.49 -5.63
CA ASP A 73 12.44 13.63 -6.05
C ASP A 73 11.42 13.55 -4.93
N LEU A 74 10.15 13.82 -5.23
CA LEU A 74 9.07 13.75 -4.25
C LEU A 74 8.12 12.61 -4.59
N TYR A 75 7.62 11.98 -3.54
CA TYR A 75 6.79 10.80 -3.65
C TYR A 75 5.55 10.93 -2.77
N THR A 76 4.44 10.35 -3.24
CA THR A 76 3.21 10.19 -2.47
C THR A 76 2.93 8.71 -2.29
N TRP A 77 2.52 8.33 -1.09
CA TRP A 77 2.05 6.98 -0.81
C TRP A 77 0.69 6.76 -1.48
N VAL A 78 0.56 5.69 -2.28
CA VAL A 78 -0.66 5.40 -3.04
C VAL A 78 -1.29 4.06 -2.68
N GLY A 79 -0.62 3.25 -1.87
CA GLY A 79 -1.17 1.98 -1.42
C GLY A 79 -0.11 0.97 -1.00
N GLN A 80 -0.52 -0.30 -0.99
CA GLN A 80 0.32 -1.42 -0.60
C GLN A 80 0.09 -2.59 -1.57
N LEU A 81 1.17 -3.29 -1.91
CA LEU A 81 1.13 -4.51 -2.71
C LEU A 81 1.92 -5.60 -1.98
N ALA A 82 1.23 -6.60 -1.42
CA ALA A 82 1.82 -7.58 -0.51
C ALA A 82 2.58 -6.87 0.63
N ASP A 83 3.89 -7.12 0.78
CA ASP A 83 4.72 -6.51 1.83
C ASP A 83 5.36 -5.18 1.39
N TYR A 84 5.01 -4.67 0.20
CA TYR A 84 5.59 -3.45 -0.36
C TYR A 84 4.67 -2.26 -0.18
N GLU A 85 5.22 -1.12 0.22
CA GLU A 85 4.57 0.18 0.17
C GLU A 85 4.74 0.78 -1.24
N LEU A 86 3.62 1.17 -1.85
CA LEU A 86 3.59 1.75 -3.19
C LEU A 86 3.72 3.26 -3.11
N LEU A 87 4.69 3.78 -3.84
CA LEU A 87 4.96 5.20 -3.95
C LEU A 87 4.78 5.65 -5.40
N GLU A 88 4.09 6.76 -5.61
CA GLU A 88 4.03 7.46 -6.89
C GLU A 88 4.99 8.65 -6.85
N GLN A 89 5.86 8.77 -7.86
CA GLN A 89 6.72 9.92 -8.01
C GLN A 89 5.90 11.10 -8.54
N THR A 90 5.69 12.11 -7.70
CA THR A 90 4.91 13.30 -8.04
C THR A 90 5.76 14.40 -8.66
N TRP A 91 7.02 14.50 -8.23
CA TRP A 91 7.99 15.45 -8.77
C TRP A 91 9.31 14.77 -9.05
N THR A 92 9.90 15.13 -10.18
CA THR A 92 11.29 14.77 -10.51
C THR A 92 12.19 15.93 -10.17
N LYS A 93 13.30 15.64 -9.49
CA LYS A 93 14.33 16.63 -9.12
C LYS A 93 14.73 17.49 -10.31
N ASP A 94 14.78 18.80 -10.08
CA ASP A 94 15.24 19.83 -11.03
C ASP A 94 14.48 19.83 -12.39
N LYS A 95 13.32 19.14 -12.48
CA LYS A 95 12.47 19.15 -13.66
C LYS A 95 11.41 20.25 -13.53
N PRO A 96 11.44 21.30 -14.36
CA PRO A 96 10.45 22.37 -14.30
C PRO A 96 9.06 21.90 -14.67
N VAL A 97 8.06 22.36 -13.94
CA VAL A 97 6.64 22.21 -14.23
C VAL A 97 5.94 23.56 -14.17
N LYS A 98 4.91 23.73 -14.98
CA LYS A 98 4.12 24.96 -14.98
C LYS A 98 3.34 25.08 -13.69
N PHE A 99 3.26 26.30 -13.18
CA PHE A 99 2.43 26.63 -12.04
C PHE A 99 1.60 27.88 -12.28
N SER A 100 0.55 28.01 -11.52
CA SER A 100 -0.21 29.24 -11.30
C SER A 100 -0.42 29.44 -9.81
N ALA A 101 -0.40 30.68 -9.38
CA ALA A 101 -0.67 31.05 -8.00
C ALA A 101 -1.26 32.46 -7.93
N MET A 102 -1.79 32.79 -6.77
CA MET A 102 -1.97 34.18 -6.39
C MET A 102 -0.94 34.54 -5.34
N LEU A 103 -0.51 35.79 -5.34
CA LEU A 103 0.36 36.31 -4.29
C LEU A 103 -0.09 37.68 -3.82
N THR A 104 0.14 37.95 -2.54
CA THR A 104 0.09 39.32 -2.01
C THR A 104 1.49 39.79 -1.70
N SER A 105 1.77 41.03 -2.05
CA SER A 105 3.01 41.73 -1.68
C SER A 105 2.69 42.91 -0.81
N LYS A 106 3.51 43.16 0.21
CA LYS A 106 3.44 44.33 1.07
C LYS A 106 4.84 44.86 1.31
N GLY A 107 5.02 46.12 1.09
CA GLY A 107 6.31 46.79 1.31
C GLY A 107 6.68 47.77 0.18
N THR A 108 7.94 48.18 0.18
CA THR A 108 8.56 49.02 -0.84
C THR A 108 10.02 48.60 -1.00
N PRO A 109 10.71 49.01 -2.07
CA PRO A 109 12.14 48.76 -2.20
C PRO A 109 12.97 49.23 -1.00
N ALA A 110 12.57 50.33 -0.37
CA ALA A 110 13.27 50.91 0.77
C ALA A 110 12.95 50.17 2.11
N SER A 111 11.71 49.73 2.30
CA SER A 111 11.27 49.06 3.55
C SER A 111 11.42 47.54 3.52
N GLY A 112 11.77 46.98 2.37
CA GLY A 112 11.75 45.56 2.11
C GLY A 112 10.34 45.03 1.76
N TRP A 113 10.29 43.82 1.27
CA TRP A 113 9.06 43.14 0.79
C TRP A 113 8.69 41.96 1.67
N SER A 114 7.41 41.87 2.01
CA SER A 114 6.78 40.66 2.50
C SER A 114 5.89 40.10 1.39
N VAL A 115 6.12 38.90 0.97
CA VAL A 115 5.37 38.20 -0.10
C VAL A 115 4.81 36.91 0.44
N ASN A 116 3.53 36.67 0.14
CA ASN A 116 2.86 35.42 0.49
C ASN A 116 2.18 34.83 -0.74
N PHE A 117 2.54 33.59 -1.12
CA PHE A 117 1.93 32.85 -2.19
C PHE A 117 0.75 32.04 -1.65
N TYR A 118 -0.38 32.11 -2.34
CA TYR A 118 -1.58 31.32 -2.01
C TYR A 118 -2.28 30.83 -3.28
N SER A 119 -3.23 29.92 -3.13
CA SER A 119 -3.90 29.26 -4.28
C SER A 119 -2.90 28.67 -5.28
N PHE A 120 -1.78 28.13 -4.78
CA PHE A 120 -0.74 27.53 -5.59
C PHE A 120 -1.26 26.25 -6.23
N GLN A 121 -1.13 26.17 -7.56
CA GLN A 121 -1.45 25.00 -8.37
C GLN A 121 -0.27 24.73 -9.30
N ALA A 122 0.14 23.48 -9.38
CA ALA A 122 1.18 23.03 -10.31
C ALA A 122 0.65 21.89 -11.17
N ALA A 123 1.30 21.64 -12.29
CA ALA A 123 0.96 20.52 -13.17
C ALA A 123 1.16 19.14 -12.49
N ALA A 124 1.98 19.08 -11.43
CA ALA A 124 2.08 17.90 -10.57
C ALA A 124 0.84 17.81 -9.64
N SER A 125 0.23 16.65 -9.58
CA SER A 125 -1.07 16.43 -8.92
C SER A 125 -1.01 16.57 -7.40
N ASP A 126 0.14 16.28 -6.79
CA ASP A 126 0.34 16.36 -5.34
C ASP A 126 1.75 16.87 -5.04
N ARG A 127 1.95 17.45 -3.86
CA ARG A 127 3.27 17.93 -3.46
C ARG A 127 4.22 16.77 -3.16
N GLY A 128 3.71 15.70 -2.55
CA GLY A 128 4.53 14.61 -2.09
C GLY A 128 5.49 14.98 -0.96
N ARG A 129 6.40 14.10 -0.66
CA ARG A 129 7.47 14.27 0.33
C ARG A 129 8.76 13.62 -0.15
N VAL A 130 9.89 14.09 0.37
CA VAL A 130 11.18 13.41 0.20
C VAL A 130 11.13 12.08 0.96
N VAL A 131 11.66 11.03 0.34
CA VAL A 131 11.82 9.70 0.96
C VAL A 131 13.30 9.36 0.91
N ASP A 132 13.97 9.50 2.05
CA ASP A 132 15.43 9.48 2.13
C ASP A 132 16.06 8.14 1.76
N ASP A 133 15.40 7.04 2.05
CA ASP A 133 15.92 5.67 1.86
C ASP A 133 15.26 4.88 0.73
N ILE A 134 14.60 5.58 -0.21
CA ILE A 134 13.83 4.95 -1.29
C ILE A 134 14.64 3.95 -2.13
N LYS A 135 15.96 4.17 -2.28
CA LYS A 135 16.85 3.31 -3.06
C LYS A 135 17.43 2.16 -2.25
N THR A 136 17.42 2.25 -0.93
CA THR A 136 18.03 1.26 -0.03
C THR A 136 17.01 0.43 0.72
N ASN A 137 15.78 0.92 0.83
CA ASN A 137 14.70 0.24 1.51
C ASN A 137 13.90 -0.62 0.52
N ASN A 138 14.12 -1.92 0.57
CA ASN A 138 13.44 -2.90 -0.29
C ASN A 138 11.92 -3.02 -0.05
N LYS A 139 11.36 -2.22 0.87
CA LYS A 139 9.92 -2.17 1.11
C LYS A 139 9.18 -1.20 0.21
N TYR A 140 9.88 -0.29 -0.46
CA TYR A 140 9.27 0.67 -1.37
C TYR A 140 9.30 0.18 -2.81
N LEU A 141 8.17 0.30 -3.49
CA LEU A 141 8.05 0.14 -4.94
C LEU A 141 7.49 1.41 -5.56
N ILE A 142 8.23 1.97 -6.49
CA ILE A 142 7.77 3.14 -7.25
C ILE A 142 6.84 2.64 -8.35
N VAL A 143 5.59 3.07 -8.34
CA VAL A 143 4.59 2.70 -9.35
C VAL A 143 5.08 3.04 -10.75
N ASN A 144 4.86 2.13 -11.70
CA ASN A 144 5.34 2.21 -13.09
C ASN A 144 6.86 2.13 -13.27
N SER A 145 7.66 1.87 -12.22
CA SER A 145 9.07 1.52 -12.39
C SER A 145 9.24 0.12 -12.98
N GLU A 146 10.43 -0.18 -13.48
CA GLU A 146 10.75 -1.53 -13.97
C GLU A 146 10.62 -2.58 -12.87
N ASP A 147 11.07 -2.26 -11.65
CA ASP A 147 10.98 -3.17 -10.50
C ASP A 147 9.53 -3.42 -10.08
N PHE A 148 8.69 -2.39 -10.07
CA PHE A 148 7.25 -2.54 -9.85
C PHE A 148 6.60 -3.47 -10.89
N ASN A 149 6.85 -3.23 -12.18
CA ASN A 149 6.28 -4.02 -13.26
C ASN A 149 6.74 -5.48 -13.18
N TYR A 150 8.01 -5.71 -12.86
CA TYR A 150 8.56 -7.05 -12.68
C TYR A 150 7.88 -7.77 -11.50
N ARG A 151 7.80 -7.14 -10.32
CA ARG A 151 7.16 -7.71 -9.13
C ARG A 151 5.67 -7.96 -9.35
N PHE A 152 5.00 -7.01 -9.96
CA PHE A 152 3.57 -7.13 -10.27
C PHE A 152 3.30 -8.32 -11.19
N SER A 153 4.07 -8.48 -12.26
CA SER A 153 3.91 -9.61 -13.19
C SER A 153 4.18 -10.97 -12.53
N GLN A 154 5.14 -11.05 -11.60
CA GLN A 154 5.39 -12.26 -10.82
C GLN A 154 4.19 -12.63 -9.93
N LEU A 155 3.62 -11.65 -9.22
CA LEU A 155 2.44 -11.87 -8.37
C LEU A 155 1.22 -12.25 -9.20
N GLU A 156 1.01 -11.62 -10.34
CA GLU A 156 -0.06 -11.97 -11.27
C GLU A 156 0.08 -13.40 -11.80
N SER A 157 1.28 -13.80 -12.19
CA SER A 157 1.58 -15.16 -12.65
C SER A 157 1.34 -16.19 -11.55
N ALA A 158 1.79 -15.92 -10.32
CA ALA A 158 1.54 -16.79 -9.17
C ALA A 158 0.05 -16.92 -8.86
N LEU A 159 -0.68 -15.82 -8.87
CA LEU A 159 -2.13 -15.80 -8.68
C LEU A 159 -2.86 -16.61 -9.75
N ASN A 160 -2.50 -16.44 -11.02
CA ASN A 160 -3.08 -17.20 -12.13
C ASN A 160 -2.80 -18.70 -12.00
N THR A 161 -1.59 -19.08 -11.56
CA THR A 161 -1.22 -20.48 -11.30
C THR A 161 -2.10 -21.07 -10.20
N GLN A 162 -2.28 -20.37 -9.07
CA GLN A 162 -3.16 -20.80 -7.99
C GLN A 162 -4.61 -20.90 -8.46
N LYS A 163 -5.11 -19.87 -9.16
CA LYS A 163 -6.47 -19.87 -9.71
C LYS A 163 -6.73 -21.07 -10.63
N ASN A 164 -5.76 -21.39 -11.47
CA ASN A 164 -5.86 -22.51 -12.41
C ASN A 164 -5.80 -23.88 -11.69
N SER A 165 -5.23 -23.96 -10.49
CA SER A 165 -5.22 -25.19 -9.68
C SER A 165 -6.56 -25.49 -8.98
N ILE A 166 -7.41 -24.47 -8.76
CA ILE A 166 -8.68 -24.61 -8.03
C ILE A 166 -9.58 -25.70 -8.60
N PRO A 167 -9.86 -25.79 -9.92
CA PRO A 167 -10.74 -26.85 -10.46
C PRO A 167 -10.23 -28.26 -10.23
N ALA A 168 -8.89 -28.45 -10.23
CA ALA A 168 -8.29 -29.76 -9.94
C ALA A 168 -8.48 -30.13 -8.46
N LEU A 169 -8.25 -29.19 -7.55
CA LEU A 169 -8.48 -29.38 -6.12
C LEU A 169 -9.95 -29.64 -5.79
N GLU A 170 -10.87 -28.91 -6.41
CA GLU A 170 -12.31 -29.16 -6.24
C GLU A 170 -12.71 -30.58 -6.69
N LYS A 171 -12.13 -31.07 -7.78
CA LYS A 171 -12.36 -32.44 -8.24
C LYS A 171 -11.81 -33.44 -7.25
N GLU A 172 -10.64 -33.20 -6.69
CA GLU A 172 -10.03 -34.06 -5.67
C GLU A 172 -10.88 -34.12 -4.39
N VAL A 173 -11.30 -32.95 -3.89
CA VAL A 173 -12.21 -32.87 -2.73
C VAL A 173 -13.49 -33.69 -2.96
N LYS A 174 -14.13 -33.52 -4.12
CA LYS A 174 -15.34 -34.33 -4.47
C LYS A 174 -15.06 -35.82 -4.53
N ALA A 175 -13.86 -36.23 -4.95
CA ALA A 175 -13.47 -37.63 -4.96
C ALA A 175 -13.26 -38.18 -3.55
N LEU A 176 -12.59 -37.40 -2.68
CA LEU A 176 -12.39 -37.74 -1.27
C LEU A 176 -13.70 -37.81 -0.50
N ASP A 177 -14.64 -36.90 -0.73
CA ASP A 177 -15.98 -36.96 -0.14
C ASP A 177 -16.72 -38.26 -0.48
N LYS A 178 -16.65 -38.68 -1.75
CA LYS A 178 -17.25 -39.96 -2.16
C LYS A 178 -16.57 -41.13 -1.47
N GLN A 179 -15.26 -41.13 -1.34
CA GLN A 179 -14.50 -42.16 -0.62
C GLN A 179 -14.88 -42.20 0.86
N MET A 180 -15.00 -41.04 1.50
CA MET A 180 -15.40 -40.89 2.89
C MET A 180 -16.80 -41.46 3.12
N VAL A 181 -17.76 -41.10 2.26
CA VAL A 181 -19.15 -41.66 2.34
C VAL A 181 -19.14 -43.18 2.17
N ALA A 182 -18.35 -43.70 1.22
CA ALA A 182 -18.23 -45.15 1.02
C ALA A 182 -17.58 -45.85 2.22
N ALA A 183 -16.52 -45.26 2.78
CA ALA A 183 -15.86 -45.78 3.99
C ALA A 183 -16.79 -45.74 5.21
N GLN A 184 -17.55 -44.65 5.38
CA GLN A 184 -18.55 -44.55 6.45
C GLN A 184 -19.62 -45.67 6.32
N LYS A 185 -20.15 -45.84 5.11
CA LYS A 185 -21.13 -46.92 4.84
C LYS A 185 -20.57 -48.31 5.10
N ALA A 186 -19.31 -48.56 4.73
CA ALA A 186 -18.63 -49.83 5.03
C ALA A 186 -18.40 -50.01 6.53
N ALA A 187 -18.01 -48.96 7.25
CA ALA A 187 -17.87 -48.98 8.70
C ALA A 187 -19.20 -49.26 9.40
N ASP A 188 -20.28 -48.60 8.97
CA ASP A 188 -21.62 -48.82 9.53
C ASP A 188 -22.08 -50.26 9.28
N ALA A 189 -21.80 -50.85 8.12
CA ALA A 189 -22.08 -52.24 7.82
C ALA A 189 -21.25 -53.23 8.68
N TYR A 190 -20.05 -52.83 9.09
CA TYR A 190 -19.16 -53.64 9.94
C TYR A 190 -19.64 -53.77 11.38
N TRP A 191 -20.43 -52.83 11.89
CA TRP A 191 -20.91 -52.86 13.29
C TRP A 191 -21.86 -54.04 13.62
N GLY A 192 -22.22 -54.81 12.62
CA GLY A 192 -23.03 -56.01 12.78
C GLY A 192 -24.52 -55.71 12.98
N LYS A 193 -25.26 -56.75 13.42
CA LYS A 193 -26.70 -56.65 13.66
C LYS A 193 -27.01 -56.84 15.14
N ASP A 194 -28.10 -56.24 15.61
CA ASP A 194 -28.62 -56.43 16.93
C ASP A 194 -29.27 -57.84 17.05
N ALA A 195 -29.77 -58.18 18.25
CA ALA A 195 -30.44 -59.44 18.52
C ALA A 195 -31.70 -59.71 17.65
N ASN A 196 -32.26 -58.62 17.07
CA ASN A 196 -33.44 -58.65 16.20
C ASN A 196 -33.07 -58.68 14.71
N GLY A 197 -31.80 -58.79 14.38
CA GLY A 197 -31.29 -58.75 13.00
C GLY A 197 -31.25 -57.40 12.33
N LYS A 198 -31.51 -56.30 13.06
CA LYS A 198 -31.41 -54.91 12.56
C LYS A 198 -29.98 -54.49 12.59
N GLN A 199 -29.55 -53.80 11.51
CA GLN A 199 -28.22 -53.20 11.44
C GLN A 199 -28.03 -52.21 12.59
N MET A 200 -26.95 -52.38 13.37
CA MET A 200 -26.61 -51.49 14.45
C MET A 200 -25.96 -50.21 13.90
N THR A 201 -26.27 -49.08 14.53
CA THR A 201 -25.52 -47.84 14.30
C THR A 201 -24.18 -47.90 15.03
N ARG A 202 -23.24 -47.04 14.63
CA ARG A 202 -21.96 -46.90 15.34
C ARG A 202 -22.16 -46.61 16.83
N GLU A 203 -23.12 -45.77 17.18
CA GLU A 203 -23.43 -45.43 18.57
C GLU A 203 -23.94 -46.62 19.36
N ASP A 204 -24.82 -47.41 18.76
CA ASP A 204 -25.35 -48.60 19.40
C ASP A 204 -24.26 -49.67 19.60
N ALA A 205 -23.38 -49.85 18.61
CA ALA A 205 -22.24 -50.74 18.72
C ALA A 205 -21.28 -50.30 19.83
N PHE A 206 -20.98 -49.01 19.93
CA PHE A 206 -20.14 -48.47 21.02
C PHE A 206 -20.80 -48.62 22.38
N LYS A 207 -22.11 -48.36 22.51
CA LYS A 207 -22.85 -48.61 23.76
C LYS A 207 -22.74 -50.08 24.18
N LYS A 208 -22.90 -51.00 23.25
CA LYS A 208 -22.76 -52.41 23.50
C LYS A 208 -21.37 -52.82 23.96
N ILE A 209 -20.35 -52.31 23.30
CA ILE A 209 -18.93 -52.51 23.68
C ILE A 209 -18.66 -51.94 25.09
N HIS A 210 -19.15 -50.74 25.38
CA HIS A 210 -19.01 -50.14 26.71
C HIS A 210 -19.72 -50.96 27.77
N GLN A 211 -20.95 -51.44 27.53
CA GLN A 211 -21.67 -52.30 28.44
C GLN A 211 -20.93 -53.62 28.68
N GLN A 212 -20.47 -54.29 27.63
CA GLN A 212 -19.66 -55.50 27.75
C GLN A 212 -18.36 -55.26 28.53
N ARG A 213 -17.70 -54.18 28.33
CA ARG A 213 -16.51 -53.82 29.10
C ARG A 213 -16.83 -53.56 30.56
N ASP A 214 -17.93 -52.87 30.82
CA ASP A 214 -18.32 -52.55 32.21
C ASP A 214 -18.77 -53.82 32.94
N GLU A 215 -19.43 -54.73 32.25
CA GLU A 215 -19.77 -56.07 32.78
C GLU A 215 -18.51 -56.90 33.02
N PHE A 216 -17.55 -56.90 32.09
CA PHE A 216 -16.27 -57.59 32.25
C PHE A 216 -15.49 -57.04 33.45
N ASN A 217 -15.44 -55.69 33.60
CA ASN A 217 -14.76 -55.06 34.71
C ASN A 217 -15.42 -55.39 36.06
N LYS A 218 -16.77 -55.50 36.10
CA LYS A 218 -17.51 -55.91 37.29
C LYS A 218 -17.24 -57.36 37.69
N GLN A 219 -17.03 -58.24 36.71
CA GLN A 219 -16.78 -59.66 36.95
C GLN A 219 -15.35 -59.98 37.38
N ASN A 220 -14.40 -59.16 36.90
CA ASN A 220 -12.97 -59.42 37.08
C ASN A 220 -12.25 -58.51 38.12
N ASP A 221 -12.96 -57.73 38.91
CA ASP A 221 -12.51 -56.91 40.05
C ASP A 221 -10.98 -56.61 40.12
N SER A 222 -10.36 -56.46 38.94
CA SER A 222 -8.91 -56.26 38.83
C SER A 222 -8.52 -54.83 38.44
N GLU A 223 -7.92 -54.15 39.40
CA GLU A 223 -7.27 -52.84 39.27
C GLU A 223 -6.23 -52.77 38.13
N ALA A 224 -5.83 -53.90 37.55
CA ALA A 224 -4.80 -53.99 36.52
C ALA A 224 -5.20 -53.36 35.19
N PHE A 225 -6.49 -53.22 34.85
CA PHE A 225 -6.96 -52.61 33.60
C PHE A 225 -7.05 -51.09 33.68
N ALA A 226 -7.13 -50.48 34.84
CA ALA A 226 -7.22 -49.06 35.02
C ALA A 226 -5.90 -48.31 34.68
N VAL A 227 -4.76 -49.00 34.83
CA VAL A 227 -3.45 -48.42 34.57
C VAL A 227 -3.15 -48.24 33.08
N SER A 228 -3.63 -49.15 32.22
CA SER A 228 -3.34 -49.10 30.79
C SER A 228 -4.09 -47.96 30.06
N PHE A 229 -5.27 -47.53 30.57
CA PHE A 229 -6.04 -46.45 29.94
C PHE A 229 -5.58 -45.03 30.35
N CYS A 230 -4.87 -44.87 31.48
CA CYS A 230 -4.30 -43.63 31.88
C CYS A 230 -3.12 -43.18 30.99
N ASP A 231 -2.38 -44.13 30.42
CA ASP A 231 -1.25 -43.80 29.53
C ASP A 231 -1.67 -43.27 28.16
N CYS A 232 -2.81 -43.75 27.62
CA CYS A 232 -3.33 -43.19 26.35
C CYS A 232 -3.76 -41.74 26.45
N ARG A 233 -4.24 -41.25 27.62
CA ARG A 233 -4.57 -39.83 27.80
C ARG A 233 -3.30 -38.92 27.88
N LYS A 234 -2.19 -39.46 28.34
CA LYS A 234 -0.90 -38.71 28.36
C LYS A 234 -0.32 -38.61 26.95
N VAL A 235 -0.46 -39.61 26.11
CA VAL A 235 -0.05 -39.62 24.71
C VAL A 235 -0.90 -38.66 23.88
N CYS A 236 -2.24 -38.65 24.06
CA CYS A 236 -3.12 -37.69 23.36
C CYS A 236 -2.89 -36.24 23.75
N ARG A 237 -2.54 -35.93 25.03
CA ARG A 237 -2.17 -34.53 25.41
C ARG A 237 -0.86 -34.09 24.81
N ARG A 238 0.08 -34.98 24.50
CA ARG A 238 1.32 -34.63 23.78
C ARG A 238 1.08 -34.38 22.30
N CYS A 239 0.16 -35.09 21.67
CA CYS A 239 -0.20 -34.83 20.25
C CYS A 239 -0.93 -33.48 20.05
N SER A 240 -1.75 -33.04 21.01
CA SER A 240 -2.45 -31.74 20.91
C SER A 240 -1.53 -30.54 21.12
N LEU A 241 -0.36 -30.72 21.76
CA LEU A 241 0.64 -29.67 21.95
C LEU A 241 1.56 -29.48 20.73
N ILE A 242 1.73 -30.53 19.91
CA ILE A 242 2.56 -30.46 18.69
C ILE A 242 1.79 -29.81 17.54
N SER A 243 0.45 -29.87 17.52
CA SER A 243 -0.40 -29.24 16.52
C SER A 243 -0.51 -27.70 16.67
N LYS A 244 -0.24 -27.15 17.87
CA LYS A 244 -0.33 -25.70 18.11
C LYS A 244 0.96 -24.92 17.82
N SER A 245 2.08 -25.60 17.55
CA SER A 245 3.39 -24.95 17.31
C SER A 245 3.77 -24.83 15.82
N ARG A 246 2.84 -25.13 14.87
CA ARG A 246 3.09 -24.99 13.43
C ARG A 246 2.26 -23.92 12.73
N PHE A 247 1.56 -23.09 13.48
CA PHE A 247 0.92 -21.87 12.95
C PHE A 247 1.19 -20.72 13.91
N CYS A 248 2.39 -20.18 13.83
CA CYS A 248 2.78 -18.80 14.12
C CYS A 248 3.80 -18.38 13.08
#